data_850e8a1bc1c0f33b91b13949e11b39b6
#
_entry.id   850e8a1bc1c0f33b91b13949e11b39b6
#
_cell.length_a   1.000
_cell.length_b   1.000
_cell.length_c   1.000
_cell.angle_alpha   90.00
_cell.angle_beta   90.00
_cell.angle_gamma   90.00
#
_symmetry.space_group_name_H-M   'P 1'
#
loop_
_entity.id
_entity.type
_entity.pdbx_description
1 polymer ?
#
loop_
_entity_poly.entity_id
_entity_poly.type
_entity_poly.pdbx_seq_one_letter_code
_entity_poly.pdbx_strand_id
1 'polypeptide(L)'
;MKYRSIFVSDIHLGTKFSKADAFLDFMKQNESENLYLVGDIIDGWAIKRKIKWTQSHSDVIQKLLRKARKGTNVYYITGNHDEFLRSFLPLVLGDRIYLQNEADYTDLHGKRYYITHGDFFDAITMTKKWLAVLGDYGYDLLLHLNEPIQKVRKWLGIRRYWSLSKYVKDNIKSSVSFITDFETILANYARQKKYDGIVCGHIHKAEIKDINGIRYLNCGDWVESCTALVETLEGEWKIIEWLHHED
;
A
#
# COMPACT_ATOMS: atom_id res chain seq x y z
N MET A 1 -2.94 19.51 -11.44
CA MET A 1 -3.81 18.77 -12.38
C MET A 1 -5.17 18.49 -11.74
N LYS A 2 -6.21 18.15 -12.53
CA LYS A 2 -7.53 17.80 -11.99
C LYS A 2 -7.94 16.40 -12.45
N TYR A 3 -8.42 15.58 -11.51
CA TYR A 3 -8.84 14.20 -11.72
C TYR A 3 -10.28 14.00 -11.26
N ARG A 4 -10.95 12.97 -11.76
CA ARG A 4 -12.24 12.52 -11.22
C ARG A 4 -12.03 11.91 -9.85
N SER A 5 -11.07 11.00 -9.73
CA SER A 5 -10.73 10.36 -8.45
C SER A 5 -9.22 10.12 -8.31
N ILE A 6 -8.74 10.24 -7.09
CA ILE A 6 -7.36 9.91 -6.70
C ILE A 6 -7.41 8.83 -5.62
N PHE A 7 -6.57 7.80 -5.76
CA PHE A 7 -6.44 6.70 -4.80
C PHE A 7 -4.98 6.61 -4.36
N VAL A 8 -4.74 6.62 -3.07
CA VAL A 8 -3.42 6.51 -2.45
C VAL A 8 -3.48 5.57 -1.26
N SER A 9 -2.41 4.85 -0.98
CA SER A 9 -2.30 3.95 0.17
C SER A 9 -0.91 4.03 0.80
N ASP A 10 -0.74 3.40 1.93
CA ASP A 10 0.56 3.10 2.53
C ASP A 10 1.44 4.36 2.71
N ILE A 11 0.86 5.41 3.34
CA ILE A 11 1.57 6.67 3.63
C ILE A 11 2.38 6.54 4.91
N HIS A 12 1.92 5.74 5.88
CA HIS A 12 2.57 5.46 7.15
C HIS A 12 2.99 6.70 7.95
N LEU A 13 2.09 7.68 8.08
CA LEU A 13 2.32 8.85 8.93
C LEU A 13 2.59 8.40 10.37
N GLY A 14 3.60 8.98 11.01
CA GLY A 14 4.07 8.57 12.33
C GLY A 14 5.36 7.75 12.28
N THR A 15 5.87 7.42 11.10
CA THR A 15 7.17 6.77 10.90
C THR A 15 8.21 7.74 10.32
N LYS A 16 9.48 7.35 10.39
CA LYS A 16 10.57 8.09 9.72
C LYS A 16 10.65 7.79 8.22
N PHE A 17 9.95 6.77 7.75
CA PHE A 17 10.01 6.30 6.37
C PHE A 17 8.95 6.97 5.48
N SER A 18 7.91 7.53 6.09
CA SER A 18 6.87 8.26 5.36
C SER A 18 7.47 9.41 4.54
N LYS A 19 7.18 9.44 3.26
CA LYS A 19 7.52 10.55 2.35
C LYS A 19 6.45 11.64 2.41
N ALA A 20 6.10 12.08 3.61
CA ALA A 20 5.01 13.02 3.87
C ALA A 20 5.17 14.34 3.10
N ASP A 21 6.41 14.84 2.91
CA ASP A 21 6.67 16.08 2.14
C ASP A 21 6.32 15.88 0.66
N ALA A 22 6.75 14.77 0.04
CA ALA A 22 6.41 14.44 -1.34
C ALA A 22 4.90 14.23 -1.52
N PHE A 23 4.25 13.54 -0.58
CA PHE A 23 2.80 13.37 -0.59
C PHE A 23 2.06 14.70 -0.44
N LEU A 24 2.52 15.57 0.45
CA LEU A 24 1.95 16.89 0.63
C LEU A 24 2.08 17.74 -0.64
N ASP A 25 3.23 17.66 -1.31
CA ASP A 25 3.46 18.35 -2.58
C ASP A 25 2.54 17.81 -3.67
N PHE A 26 2.43 16.50 -3.84
CA PHE A 26 1.46 15.86 -4.73
C PHE A 26 0.05 16.38 -4.48
N MET A 27 -0.39 16.41 -3.21
CA MET A 27 -1.73 16.87 -2.83
C MET A 27 -1.95 18.37 -3.04
N LYS A 28 -0.87 19.19 -3.08
CA LYS A 28 -0.95 20.62 -3.42
C LYS A 28 -1.19 20.83 -4.92
N GLN A 29 -0.54 20.03 -5.76
CA GLN A 29 -0.54 20.20 -7.21
C GLN A 29 -1.72 19.48 -7.91
N ASN A 30 -2.38 18.54 -7.21
CA ASN A 30 -3.44 17.72 -7.77
C ASN A 30 -4.77 17.90 -7.01
N GLU A 31 -5.85 18.06 -7.77
CA GLU A 31 -7.22 18.20 -7.26
C GLU A 31 -8.08 17.06 -7.80
N SER A 32 -9.10 16.63 -7.05
CA SER A 32 -10.05 15.60 -7.47
C SER A 32 -11.43 15.82 -6.87
N GLU A 33 -12.45 15.24 -7.49
CA GLU A 33 -13.79 15.17 -6.91
C GLU A 33 -13.83 14.22 -5.72
N ASN A 34 -13.17 13.07 -5.85
CA ASN A 34 -13.05 12.05 -4.80
C ASN A 34 -11.59 11.76 -4.50
N LEU A 35 -11.27 11.57 -3.22
CA LEU A 35 -9.97 11.14 -2.74
C LEU A 35 -10.16 9.91 -1.86
N TYR A 36 -9.58 8.79 -2.27
CA TYR A 36 -9.57 7.55 -1.52
C TYR A 36 -8.21 7.34 -0.86
N LEU A 37 -8.20 7.25 0.46
CA LEU A 37 -7.07 6.89 1.30
C LEU A 37 -7.23 5.40 1.60
N VAL A 38 -6.50 4.55 0.89
CA VAL A 38 -6.77 3.10 0.82
C VAL A 38 -5.90 2.32 1.82
N GLY A 39 -6.01 2.69 3.09
CA GLY A 39 -5.37 2.03 4.22
C GLY A 39 -3.92 2.41 4.48
N ASP A 40 -3.49 2.15 5.71
CA ASP A 40 -2.15 2.40 6.21
C ASP A 40 -1.70 3.87 6.06
N ILE A 41 -2.64 4.77 6.33
CA ILE A 41 -2.41 6.22 6.28
C ILE A 41 -1.68 6.69 7.53
N ILE A 42 -2.13 6.24 8.71
CA ILE A 42 -1.50 6.52 10.00
C ILE A 42 -0.96 5.23 10.59
N ASP A 43 0.34 5.17 10.83
CA ASP A 43 0.96 3.98 11.42
C ASP A 43 0.79 3.96 12.95
N GLY A 44 -0.33 3.42 13.41
CA GLY A 44 -0.64 3.23 14.83
C GLY A 44 0.33 2.29 15.53
N TRP A 45 0.91 1.32 14.83
CA TRP A 45 1.91 0.41 15.41
C TRP A 45 3.23 1.12 15.69
N ALA A 46 3.68 1.97 14.77
CA ALA A 46 4.89 2.77 14.97
C ALA A 46 4.68 3.81 16.09
N ILE A 47 3.52 4.48 16.12
CA ILE A 47 3.16 5.46 17.13
C ILE A 47 3.18 4.84 18.53
N LYS A 48 2.61 3.64 18.70
CA LYS A 48 2.63 2.90 19.99
C LYS A 48 4.04 2.53 20.46
N ARG A 49 4.98 2.25 19.53
CA ARG A 49 6.35 1.87 19.87
C ARG A 49 7.26 3.07 20.08
N LYS A 50 7.34 3.97 19.11
CA LYS A 50 8.15 5.19 19.15
C LYS A 50 7.65 6.16 18.11
N ILE A 51 6.84 7.11 18.52
CA ILE A 51 6.30 8.13 17.64
C ILE A 51 7.39 8.96 16.94
N LYS A 52 7.25 9.12 15.64
CA LYS A 52 8.03 10.04 14.79
C LYS A 52 7.07 10.91 13.99
N TRP A 53 6.46 11.85 14.70
CA TRP A 53 5.49 12.77 14.11
C TRP A 53 6.16 14.11 13.81
N THR A 54 6.36 14.42 12.53
CA THR A 54 6.95 15.67 12.07
C THR A 54 5.86 16.70 11.76
N GLN A 55 6.27 17.95 11.49
CA GLN A 55 5.34 18.99 11.05
C GLN A 55 4.68 18.58 9.71
N SER A 56 5.43 18.00 8.78
CA SER A 56 4.89 17.53 7.50
C SER A 56 3.73 16.54 7.67
N HIS A 57 3.77 15.66 8.68
CA HIS A 57 2.65 14.75 8.97
C HIS A 57 1.39 15.53 9.38
N SER A 58 1.54 16.55 10.22
CA SER A 58 0.42 17.44 10.60
C SER A 58 -0.11 18.21 9.39
N ASP A 59 0.78 18.68 8.52
CA ASP A 59 0.43 19.44 7.32
C ASP A 59 -0.34 18.56 6.31
N VAL A 60 -0.01 17.26 6.21
CA VAL A 60 -0.78 16.28 5.43
C VAL A 60 -2.22 16.21 5.96
N ILE A 61 -2.40 15.99 7.26
CA ILE A 61 -3.74 15.92 7.87
C ILE A 61 -4.52 17.23 7.60
N GLN A 62 -3.90 18.38 7.82
CA GLN A 62 -4.52 19.68 7.52
C GLN A 62 -4.90 19.82 6.05
N LYS A 63 -4.05 19.33 5.14
CA LYS A 63 -4.33 19.38 3.70
C LYS A 63 -5.54 18.51 3.33
N LEU A 64 -5.67 17.32 3.90
CA LEU A 64 -6.82 16.43 3.70
C LEU A 64 -8.13 17.11 4.18
N LEU A 65 -8.13 17.64 5.40
CA LEU A 65 -9.27 18.39 5.93
C LEU A 65 -9.64 19.60 5.07
N ARG A 66 -8.63 20.31 4.57
CA ARG A 66 -8.84 21.46 3.67
C ARG A 66 -9.43 21.06 2.32
N LYS A 67 -9.02 19.91 1.76
CA LYS A 67 -9.61 19.37 0.51
C LYS A 67 -11.08 19.03 0.72
N ALA A 68 -11.42 18.36 1.82
CA ALA A 68 -12.82 18.06 2.17
C ALA A 68 -13.65 19.35 2.30
N ARG A 69 -13.13 20.35 3.01
CA ARG A 69 -13.79 21.67 3.15
C ARG A 69 -13.99 22.38 1.80
N LYS A 70 -13.12 22.13 0.81
CA LYS A 70 -13.22 22.70 -0.54
C LYS A 70 -14.13 21.90 -1.47
N GLY A 71 -14.75 20.82 -1.00
CA GLY A 71 -15.74 20.06 -1.75
C GLY A 71 -15.28 18.68 -2.23
N THR A 72 -14.03 18.26 -2.00
CA THR A 72 -13.59 16.88 -2.29
C THR A 72 -14.23 15.91 -1.28
N ASN A 73 -14.81 14.81 -1.78
CA ASN A 73 -15.21 13.71 -0.91
C ASN A 73 -13.98 12.88 -0.54
N VAL A 74 -13.71 12.70 0.74
CA VAL A 74 -12.57 11.96 1.25
C VAL A 74 -13.04 10.66 1.87
N TYR A 75 -12.61 9.53 1.32
CA TYR A 75 -12.90 8.20 1.80
C TYR A 75 -11.65 7.62 2.44
N TYR A 76 -11.70 7.39 3.75
CA TYR A 76 -10.63 6.78 4.50
C TYR A 76 -10.97 5.30 4.72
N ILE A 77 -10.29 4.42 4.00
CA ILE A 77 -10.39 2.98 4.18
C ILE A 77 -9.30 2.57 5.17
N THR A 78 -9.64 1.78 6.18
CA THR A 78 -8.65 1.36 7.19
C THR A 78 -7.80 0.20 6.71
N GLY A 79 -6.50 0.26 7.00
CA GLY A 79 -5.56 -0.85 6.84
C GLY A 79 -5.21 -1.51 8.20
N ASN A 80 -4.19 -2.37 8.20
CA ASN A 80 -3.74 -3.04 9.42
C ASN A 80 -2.91 -2.14 10.35
N HIS A 81 -2.18 -1.15 9.81
CA HIS A 81 -1.44 -0.20 10.66
C HIS A 81 -2.34 0.84 11.31
N ASP A 82 -3.48 1.13 10.73
CA ASP A 82 -4.49 2.03 11.30
C ASP A 82 -5.76 1.30 11.80
N GLU A 83 -5.64 0.00 12.11
CA GLU A 83 -6.71 -0.86 12.63
C GLU A 83 -7.41 -0.32 13.90
N PHE A 84 -6.71 0.53 14.67
CA PHE A 84 -7.28 1.16 15.87
C PHE A 84 -8.50 2.03 15.55
N LEU A 85 -8.64 2.50 14.31
CA LEU A 85 -9.81 3.24 13.86
C LEU A 85 -11.03 2.35 13.61
N ARG A 86 -10.84 1.03 13.44
CA ARG A 86 -11.93 0.08 13.12
C ARG A 86 -13.01 0.02 14.19
N SER A 87 -12.65 0.28 15.45
CA SER A 87 -13.62 0.32 16.57
C SER A 87 -14.62 1.47 16.50
N PHE A 88 -14.37 2.47 15.64
CA PHE A 88 -15.23 3.65 15.47
C PHE A 88 -16.05 3.62 14.17
N LEU A 89 -15.91 2.60 13.36
CA LEU A 89 -16.52 2.53 12.03
C LEU A 89 -17.98 2.00 12.06
N PRO A 90 -18.82 2.45 11.15
CA PRO A 90 -18.59 3.53 10.20
C PRO A 90 -18.65 4.91 10.87
N LEU A 91 -17.78 5.84 10.45
CA LEU A 91 -17.75 7.19 11.02
C LEU A 91 -17.74 8.24 9.88
N VAL A 92 -18.56 9.26 10.01
CA VAL A 92 -18.58 10.41 9.10
C VAL A 92 -18.13 11.65 9.87
N LEU A 93 -17.10 12.31 9.38
CA LEU A 93 -16.60 13.56 9.96
C LEU A 93 -16.99 14.74 9.04
N GLY A 94 -17.88 15.59 9.56
CA GLY A 94 -18.53 16.62 8.76
C GLY A 94 -19.36 16.01 7.61
N ASP A 95 -19.39 16.68 6.46
CA ASP A 95 -20.24 16.28 5.35
C ASP A 95 -19.52 15.45 4.28
N ARG A 96 -18.18 15.30 4.37
CA ARG A 96 -17.37 14.81 3.25
C ARG A 96 -16.21 13.91 3.60
N ILE A 97 -16.05 13.49 4.84
CA ILE A 97 -14.98 12.56 5.25
C ILE A 97 -15.64 11.31 5.79
N TYR A 98 -15.45 10.21 5.08
CA TYR A 98 -16.08 8.92 5.36
C TYR A 98 -14.99 7.92 5.77
N LEU A 99 -15.03 7.44 7.03
CA LEU A 99 -14.15 6.37 7.53
C LEU A 99 -14.89 5.06 7.47
N GLN A 100 -14.29 4.06 6.83
CA GLN A 100 -14.90 2.75 6.62
C GLN A 100 -13.83 1.68 6.33
N ASN A 101 -14.20 0.39 6.37
CA ASN A 101 -13.27 -0.70 6.07
C ASN A 101 -13.13 -0.97 4.57
N GLU A 102 -14.15 -0.64 3.82
CA GLU A 102 -14.29 -0.92 2.39
C GLU A 102 -15.22 0.08 1.74
N ALA A 103 -15.13 0.24 0.44
CA ALA A 103 -16.02 1.12 -0.33
C ALA A 103 -16.33 0.54 -1.70
N ASP A 104 -17.45 0.98 -2.24
CA ASP A 104 -17.80 0.82 -3.66
C ASP A 104 -17.36 2.05 -4.46
N TYR A 105 -16.84 1.82 -5.64
CA TYR A 105 -16.57 2.87 -6.60
C TYR A 105 -17.15 2.51 -7.97
N THR A 106 -17.76 3.49 -8.62
CA THR A 106 -18.21 3.35 -10.00
C THR A 106 -17.45 4.34 -10.88
N ASP A 107 -16.71 3.83 -11.86
CA ASP A 107 -15.94 4.67 -12.78
C ASP A 107 -16.84 5.41 -13.78
N LEU A 108 -16.25 6.28 -14.60
CA LEU A 108 -16.97 7.06 -15.61
C LEU A 108 -17.72 6.18 -16.61
N HIS A 109 -17.24 4.95 -16.86
CA HIS A 109 -17.81 4.00 -17.80
C HIS A 109 -18.88 3.07 -17.17
N GLY A 110 -19.24 3.30 -15.90
CA GLY A 110 -20.23 2.51 -15.18
C GLY A 110 -19.71 1.17 -14.62
N LYS A 111 -18.40 0.91 -14.68
CA LYS A 111 -17.80 -0.29 -14.09
C LYS A 111 -17.67 -0.11 -12.58
N ARG A 112 -17.97 -1.19 -11.85
CA ARG A 112 -17.95 -1.22 -10.39
C ARG A 112 -16.65 -1.81 -9.84
N TYR A 113 -16.02 -1.10 -8.93
CA TYR A 113 -14.78 -1.50 -8.27
C TYR A 113 -15.02 -1.63 -6.76
N TYR A 114 -14.52 -2.72 -6.19
CA TYR A 114 -14.42 -2.90 -4.75
C TYR A 114 -13.14 -2.24 -4.25
N ILE A 115 -13.24 -1.39 -3.24
CA ILE A 115 -12.08 -0.73 -2.64
C ILE A 115 -11.84 -1.30 -1.25
N THR A 116 -10.64 -1.80 -1.01
CA THR A 116 -10.19 -2.33 0.29
C THR A 116 -8.68 -2.14 0.41
N HIS A 117 -8.14 -2.09 1.63
CA HIS A 117 -6.70 -2.08 1.79
C HIS A 117 -6.06 -3.39 1.31
N GLY A 118 -6.63 -4.52 1.67
CA GLY A 118 -6.17 -5.84 1.26
C GLY A 118 -5.66 -6.73 2.39
N ASP A 119 -5.36 -6.19 3.56
CA ASP A 119 -4.83 -6.89 4.73
C ASP A 119 -5.73 -8.04 5.22
N PHE A 120 -7.04 -7.93 5.00
CA PHE A 120 -7.99 -8.97 5.37
C PHE A 120 -7.73 -10.30 4.64
N PHE A 121 -7.15 -10.22 3.45
CA PHE A 121 -6.83 -11.39 2.63
C PHE A 121 -5.51 -12.06 3.01
N ASP A 122 -4.73 -11.43 3.87
CA ASP A 122 -3.49 -11.99 4.41
C ASP A 122 -3.70 -13.31 5.15
N ALA A 123 -4.78 -13.44 5.92
CA ALA A 123 -5.09 -14.67 6.64
C ALA A 123 -5.26 -15.87 5.69
N ILE A 124 -5.68 -15.62 4.45
CA ILE A 124 -5.86 -16.63 3.40
C ILE A 124 -4.50 -16.94 2.72
N THR A 125 -3.60 -15.95 2.65
CA THR A 125 -2.25 -16.08 2.09
C THR A 125 -1.20 -16.51 3.12
N MET A 126 -1.54 -16.46 4.41
CA MET A 126 -0.61 -16.51 5.55
C MET A 126 -0.10 -17.88 5.96
N THR A 127 0.47 -18.66 5.08
CA THR A 127 1.40 -19.70 5.55
C THR A 127 2.87 -19.27 5.54
N LYS A 128 3.24 -18.06 5.07
CA LYS A 128 4.65 -17.67 4.84
C LYS A 128 5.03 -16.21 5.14
N LYS A 129 4.28 -15.46 5.95
CA LYS A 129 4.51 -14.01 6.18
C LYS A 129 5.85 -13.60 6.79
N TRP A 130 6.47 -14.45 7.62
CA TRP A 130 7.75 -14.12 8.28
C TRP A 130 8.93 -14.01 7.29
N LEU A 131 8.78 -14.54 6.06
CA LEU A 131 9.81 -14.55 5.03
C LEU A 131 9.87 -13.25 4.20
N ALA A 132 8.77 -12.51 4.10
CA ALA A 132 8.74 -11.23 3.35
C ALA A 132 9.51 -10.12 4.09
N VAL A 133 9.52 -10.12 5.42
CA VAL A 133 10.21 -9.11 6.26
C VAL A 133 11.74 -9.18 6.14
N LEU A 134 12.30 -10.30 5.69
CA LEU A 134 13.74 -10.47 5.48
C LEU A 134 14.25 -10.00 4.12
N GLY A 135 13.34 -9.68 3.18
CA GLY A 135 13.71 -9.35 1.80
C GLY A 135 14.44 -8.00 1.62
N ASP A 136 14.06 -6.98 2.37
CA ASP A 136 14.50 -5.60 2.08
C ASP A 136 15.80 -5.14 2.78
N TYR A 137 16.19 -5.75 3.89
CA TYR A 137 17.39 -5.31 4.63
C TYR A 137 18.60 -6.25 4.51
N GLY A 138 18.44 -7.34 3.80
CA GLY A 138 19.32 -8.48 4.02
C GLY A 138 20.26 -8.87 2.88
N TYR A 139 20.02 -8.51 1.63
CA TYR A 139 20.77 -9.13 0.53
C TYR A 139 22.26 -8.78 0.60
N ASP A 140 22.61 -7.52 0.76
CA ASP A 140 24.01 -7.09 0.88
C ASP A 140 24.64 -7.54 2.22
N LEU A 141 23.90 -7.44 3.32
CA LEU A 141 24.32 -7.95 4.62
C LEU A 141 24.50 -9.48 4.60
N LEU A 142 23.62 -10.19 3.89
CA LEU A 142 23.65 -11.64 3.76
C LEU A 142 24.82 -12.13 2.92
N LEU A 143 25.22 -11.39 1.89
CA LEU A 143 26.42 -11.69 1.10
C LEU A 143 27.69 -11.52 1.97
N HIS A 144 27.77 -10.47 2.78
CA HIS A 144 28.88 -10.26 3.71
C HIS A 144 28.91 -11.27 4.85
N LEU A 145 27.78 -11.81 5.27
CA LEU A 145 27.66 -12.83 6.31
C LEU A 145 27.97 -14.25 5.81
N ASN A 146 27.98 -14.51 4.51
CA ASN A 146 28.26 -15.84 3.96
C ASN A 146 29.65 -16.38 4.35
N GLU A 147 30.69 -15.54 4.26
CA GLU A 147 32.04 -15.95 4.59
C GLU A 147 32.25 -16.29 6.09
N PRO A 148 31.87 -15.43 7.04
CA PRO A 148 32.03 -15.76 8.47
C PRO A 148 31.15 -16.95 8.88
N ILE A 149 29.96 -17.10 8.34
CA ILE A 149 29.09 -18.27 8.60
C ILE A 149 29.75 -19.56 8.13
N GLN A 150 30.37 -19.59 6.95
CA GLN A 150 31.09 -20.76 6.46
C GLN A 150 32.31 -21.12 7.36
N LYS A 151 33.04 -20.10 7.87
CA LYS A 151 34.17 -20.31 8.78
C LYS A 151 33.70 -20.95 10.10
N VAL A 152 32.63 -20.44 10.70
CA VAL A 152 32.04 -20.99 11.93
C VAL A 152 31.52 -22.41 11.72
N ARG A 153 30.82 -22.69 10.59
CA ARG A 153 30.33 -24.02 10.25
C ARG A 153 31.46 -25.05 10.08
N LYS A 154 32.56 -24.66 9.43
CA LYS A 154 33.75 -25.49 9.30
C LYS A 154 34.36 -25.77 10.68
N TRP A 155 34.45 -24.78 11.56
CA TRP A 155 34.95 -24.94 12.93
C TRP A 155 34.07 -25.88 13.75
N LEU A 156 32.74 -25.86 13.55
CA LEU A 156 31.79 -26.80 14.18
C LEU A 156 31.74 -28.19 13.53
N GLY A 157 32.64 -28.49 12.57
CA GLY A 157 32.71 -29.78 11.90
C GLY A 157 31.61 -30.03 10.85
N ILE A 158 30.83 -29.04 10.52
CA ILE A 158 29.73 -29.15 9.54
C ILE A 158 30.30 -28.98 8.12
N ARG A 159 30.55 -30.08 7.43
CA ARG A 159 31.17 -30.10 6.10
C ARG A 159 30.22 -29.79 4.95
N ARG A 160 28.91 -29.85 5.17
CA ARG A 160 27.91 -29.56 4.10
C ARG A 160 27.85 -28.08 3.81
N TYR A 161 28.12 -27.72 2.54
CA TYR A 161 28.01 -26.33 2.09
C TYR A 161 26.57 -25.85 2.23
N TRP A 162 26.36 -24.69 2.87
CA TRP A 162 25.07 -24.02 2.98
C TRP A 162 25.27 -22.55 2.62
N SER A 163 24.50 -22.07 1.67
CA SER A 163 24.59 -20.70 1.18
C SER A 163 23.42 -19.89 1.70
N LEU A 164 23.71 -18.87 2.48
CA LEU A 164 22.71 -17.90 2.94
C LEU A 164 22.07 -17.16 1.77
N SER A 165 22.84 -16.82 0.74
CA SER A 165 22.33 -16.19 -0.49
C SER A 165 21.39 -17.11 -1.28
N LYS A 166 21.64 -18.43 -1.32
CA LYS A 166 20.70 -19.40 -1.93
C LYS A 166 19.41 -19.49 -1.13
N TYR A 167 19.50 -19.52 0.19
CA TYR A 167 18.33 -19.51 1.08
C TYR A 167 17.46 -18.27 0.85
N VAL A 168 18.07 -17.09 0.72
CA VAL A 168 17.38 -15.83 0.42
C VAL A 168 16.78 -15.85 -0.99
N LYS A 169 17.52 -16.34 -2.00
CA LYS A 169 16.99 -16.45 -3.37
C LYS A 169 15.76 -17.37 -3.47
N ASP A 170 15.74 -18.46 -2.71
CA ASP A 170 14.59 -19.36 -2.65
C ASP A 170 13.40 -18.68 -1.93
N ASN A 171 13.68 -17.71 -1.02
CA ASN A 171 12.68 -16.90 -0.34
C ASN A 171 12.15 -15.74 -1.19
N ILE A 172 12.96 -15.13 -2.07
CA ILE A 172 12.49 -14.16 -3.07
C ILE A 172 11.46 -14.80 -4.00
N LYS A 173 11.67 -16.04 -4.43
CA LYS A 173 10.66 -16.79 -5.18
C LYS A 173 9.34 -16.93 -4.42
N SER A 174 9.41 -17.12 -3.09
CA SER A 174 8.20 -17.20 -2.25
C SER A 174 7.49 -15.86 -2.09
N SER A 175 8.22 -14.74 -2.11
CA SER A 175 7.64 -13.39 -2.10
C SER A 175 6.92 -13.07 -3.41
N VAL A 176 7.51 -13.44 -4.55
CA VAL A 176 6.84 -13.31 -5.86
C VAL A 176 5.59 -14.18 -5.94
N SER A 177 5.64 -15.42 -5.41
CA SER A 177 4.47 -16.29 -5.31
C SER A 177 3.39 -15.68 -4.41
N PHE A 178 3.79 -15.07 -3.27
CA PHE A 178 2.88 -14.39 -2.36
C PHE A 178 2.12 -13.25 -3.05
N ILE A 179 2.83 -12.38 -3.79
CA ILE A 179 2.21 -11.27 -4.54
C ILE A 179 1.21 -11.83 -5.56
N THR A 180 1.59 -12.84 -6.34
CA THR A 180 0.72 -13.45 -7.34
C THR A 180 -0.52 -14.12 -6.71
N ASP A 181 -0.35 -14.79 -5.56
CA ASP A 181 -1.44 -15.42 -4.82
C ASP A 181 -2.38 -14.35 -4.25
N PHE A 182 -1.84 -13.28 -3.66
CA PHE A 182 -2.60 -12.14 -3.13
C PHE A 182 -3.48 -11.51 -4.22
N GLU A 183 -2.88 -11.15 -5.36
CA GLU A 183 -3.57 -10.53 -6.49
C GLU A 183 -4.70 -11.43 -7.02
N THR A 184 -4.42 -12.74 -7.15
CA THR A 184 -5.39 -13.73 -7.63
C THR A 184 -6.57 -13.89 -6.66
N ILE A 185 -6.30 -13.91 -5.35
CA ILE A 185 -7.34 -14.02 -4.31
C ILE A 185 -8.25 -12.80 -4.34
N LEU A 186 -7.68 -11.60 -4.41
CA LEU A 186 -8.43 -10.34 -4.50
C LEU A 186 -9.30 -10.30 -5.77
N ALA A 187 -8.75 -10.67 -6.93
CA ALA A 187 -9.52 -10.72 -8.18
C ALA A 187 -10.67 -11.74 -8.11
N ASN A 188 -10.42 -12.92 -7.53
CA ASN A 188 -11.47 -13.92 -7.35
C ASN A 188 -12.58 -13.46 -6.40
N TYR A 189 -12.21 -12.76 -5.31
CA TYR A 189 -13.18 -12.17 -4.40
C TYR A 189 -14.06 -11.11 -5.09
N ALA A 190 -13.43 -10.19 -5.83
CA ALA A 190 -14.15 -9.17 -6.62
C ALA A 190 -15.13 -9.82 -7.59
N ARG A 191 -14.71 -10.89 -8.28
CA ARG A 191 -15.57 -11.65 -9.21
C ARG A 191 -16.76 -12.27 -8.50
N GLN A 192 -16.54 -12.93 -7.34
CA GLN A 192 -17.63 -13.53 -6.56
C GLN A 192 -18.66 -12.51 -6.11
N LYS A 193 -18.21 -11.29 -5.81
CA LYS A 193 -19.04 -10.15 -5.43
C LYS A 193 -19.63 -9.39 -6.61
N LYS A 194 -19.36 -9.82 -7.86
CA LYS A 194 -19.84 -9.22 -9.11
C LYS A 194 -19.35 -7.78 -9.33
N TYR A 195 -18.09 -7.51 -8.97
CA TYR A 195 -17.38 -6.31 -9.35
C TYR A 195 -16.61 -6.53 -10.65
N ASP A 196 -16.42 -5.44 -11.41
CA ASP A 196 -15.59 -5.42 -12.62
C ASP A 196 -14.10 -5.29 -12.29
N GLY A 197 -13.77 -4.79 -11.09
CA GLY A 197 -12.40 -4.65 -10.63
C GLY A 197 -12.27 -4.44 -9.14
N ILE A 198 -11.02 -4.31 -8.70
CA ILE A 198 -10.64 -4.08 -7.31
C ILE A 198 -9.54 -3.04 -7.22
N VAL A 199 -9.64 -2.12 -6.25
CA VAL A 199 -8.60 -1.16 -5.89
C VAL A 199 -8.07 -1.52 -4.51
N CYS A 200 -6.74 -1.64 -4.38
CA CYS A 200 -6.10 -2.00 -3.12
C CYS A 200 -4.74 -1.30 -2.93
N GLY A 201 -4.11 -1.52 -1.77
CA GLY A 201 -2.74 -1.16 -1.41
C GLY A 201 -1.99 -2.36 -0.85
N HIS A 202 -1.41 -2.23 0.36
CA HIS A 202 -0.88 -3.24 1.25
C HIS A 202 0.43 -3.91 0.82
N ILE A 203 0.59 -4.27 -0.45
CA ILE A 203 1.82 -4.94 -0.95
C ILE A 203 2.86 -3.97 -1.52
N HIS A 204 2.63 -2.66 -1.39
CA HIS A 204 3.54 -1.58 -1.83
C HIS A 204 3.98 -1.68 -3.30
N LYS A 205 3.14 -2.24 -4.17
CA LYS A 205 3.44 -2.41 -5.59
C LYS A 205 2.35 -1.81 -6.45
N ALA A 206 2.59 -0.61 -6.98
CA ALA A 206 1.66 0.05 -7.88
C ALA A 206 1.52 -0.76 -9.18
N GLU A 207 0.29 -1.11 -9.54
CA GLU A 207 0.05 -1.92 -10.74
C GLU A 207 -1.38 -1.75 -11.27
N ILE A 208 -1.51 -1.75 -12.61
CA ILE A 208 -2.78 -1.83 -13.33
C ILE A 208 -2.68 -3.04 -14.24
N LYS A 209 -3.51 -4.06 -14.02
CA LYS A 209 -3.55 -5.26 -14.88
C LYS A 209 -4.92 -5.92 -14.88
N ASP A 210 -5.15 -6.80 -15.84
CA ASP A 210 -6.30 -7.68 -15.86
C ASP A 210 -5.94 -9.06 -15.31
N ILE A 211 -6.75 -9.59 -14.40
CA ILE A 211 -6.61 -10.93 -13.86
C ILE A 211 -7.91 -11.69 -14.13
N ASN A 212 -7.90 -12.49 -15.20
CA ASN A 212 -9.04 -13.29 -15.61
C ASN A 212 -10.34 -12.47 -15.77
N GLY A 213 -10.29 -11.30 -16.39
CA GLY A 213 -11.42 -10.42 -16.64
C GLY A 213 -11.82 -9.52 -15.47
N ILE A 214 -11.03 -9.49 -14.39
CA ILE A 214 -11.17 -8.53 -13.28
C ILE A 214 -10.01 -7.55 -13.34
N ARG A 215 -10.32 -6.26 -13.36
CA ARG A 215 -9.30 -5.21 -13.35
C ARG A 215 -8.71 -5.05 -11.96
N TYR A 216 -7.46 -5.47 -11.80
CA TYR A 216 -6.69 -5.30 -10.58
C TYR A 216 -5.93 -3.98 -10.62
N LEU A 217 -6.11 -3.16 -9.57
CA LEU A 217 -5.55 -1.82 -9.45
C LEU A 217 -4.92 -1.68 -8.05
N ASN A 218 -3.59 -1.49 -7.99
CA ASN A 218 -2.90 -1.26 -6.72
C ASN A 218 -2.30 0.16 -6.69
N CYS A 219 -2.50 0.87 -5.57
CA CYS A 219 -2.08 2.26 -5.42
C CYS A 219 -0.55 2.42 -5.23
N GLY A 220 0.14 1.34 -4.83
CA GLY A 220 1.54 1.42 -4.41
C GLY A 220 1.70 1.99 -3.00
N ASP A 221 2.68 2.87 -2.78
CA ASP A 221 3.01 3.41 -1.46
C ASP A 221 3.59 4.84 -1.50
N TRP A 222 3.71 5.47 -0.31
CA TRP A 222 4.39 6.75 -0.09
C TRP A 222 5.55 6.63 0.91
N VAL A 223 6.21 5.47 0.89
CA VAL A 223 7.41 5.14 1.66
C VAL A 223 8.62 5.05 0.73
N GLU A 224 8.46 4.36 -0.40
CA GLU A 224 9.52 4.10 -1.37
C GLU A 224 9.18 4.63 -2.76
N SER A 225 8.08 4.17 -3.36
CA SER A 225 7.75 4.43 -4.76
C SER A 225 7.03 5.76 -5.01
N CYS A 226 6.36 6.33 -4.01
CA CYS A 226 5.62 7.58 -4.09
C CYS A 226 4.64 7.61 -5.28
N THR A 227 3.72 6.67 -5.30
CA THR A 227 2.77 6.49 -6.39
C THR A 227 1.34 6.82 -5.97
N ALA A 228 0.55 7.25 -6.94
CA ALA A 228 -0.89 7.43 -6.82
C ALA A 228 -1.60 6.81 -8.02
N LEU A 229 -2.69 6.11 -7.77
CA LEU A 229 -3.60 5.67 -8.81
C LEU A 229 -4.64 6.76 -9.05
N VAL A 230 -4.94 7.09 -10.30
CA VAL A 230 -5.91 8.12 -10.64
C VAL A 230 -6.87 7.66 -11.72
N GLU A 231 -8.12 8.15 -11.64
CA GLU A 231 -9.02 8.17 -12.78
C GLU A 231 -9.09 9.60 -13.31
N THR A 232 -8.79 9.77 -14.60
CA THR A 232 -8.86 11.08 -15.26
C THR A 232 -10.31 11.52 -15.46
N LEU A 233 -10.52 12.76 -15.89
CA LEU A 233 -11.85 13.25 -16.22
C LEU A 233 -12.46 12.55 -17.44
N GLU A 234 -11.63 11.93 -18.27
CA GLU A 234 -12.00 11.14 -19.45
C GLU A 234 -12.24 9.64 -19.12
N GLY A 235 -12.05 9.23 -17.84
CA GLY A 235 -12.27 7.85 -17.38
C GLY A 235 -11.07 6.91 -17.59
N GLU A 236 -9.88 7.45 -17.87
CA GLU A 236 -8.68 6.65 -17.98
C GLU A 236 -8.04 6.39 -16.60
N TRP A 237 -7.63 5.16 -16.35
CA TRP A 237 -6.87 4.79 -15.17
C TRP A 237 -5.37 4.90 -15.42
N LYS A 238 -4.67 5.63 -14.53
CA LYS A 238 -3.21 5.86 -14.63
C LYS A 238 -2.54 5.74 -13.27
N ILE A 239 -1.28 5.30 -13.26
CA ILE A 239 -0.38 5.43 -12.12
C ILE A 239 0.46 6.68 -12.33
N ILE A 240 0.52 7.53 -11.31
CA ILE A 240 1.39 8.70 -11.26
C ILE A 240 2.56 8.36 -10.34
N GLU A 241 3.79 8.40 -10.86
CA GLU A 241 5.02 8.26 -10.11
C GLU A 241 5.57 9.66 -9.79
N TRP A 242 5.51 10.05 -8.50
CA TRP A 242 5.73 11.45 -8.12
C TRP A 242 7.20 11.84 -8.03
N LEU A 243 8.08 10.93 -7.59
CA LEU A 243 9.52 11.24 -7.43
C LEU A 243 10.29 11.41 -8.77
N HIS A 244 9.71 11.04 -9.91
CA HIS A 244 10.30 11.18 -11.22
C HIS A 244 9.83 12.43 -12.00
N HIS A 245 9.06 13.33 -11.35
CA HIS A 245 8.55 14.56 -11.96
C HIS A 245 9.37 15.82 -11.60
N GLU A 246 10.56 15.67 -11.03
CA GLU A 246 11.46 16.80 -10.69
C GLU A 246 12.47 17.14 -11.81
N ASP A 247 12.15 16.85 -13.11
CA ASP A 247 12.94 17.32 -14.27
C ASP A 247 12.23 18.43 -15.06
#